data_79e50e8a9c0f2d91bbeaa0f0faca24da
#
_entry.id   79e50e8a9c0f2d91bbeaa0f0faca24da
#
_cell.length_a   1.000
_cell.length_b   1.000
_cell.length_c   1.000
_cell.angle_alpha   90.00
_cell.angle_beta   90.00
_cell.angle_gamma   90.00
#
_symmetry.space_group_name_H-M   'P 1'
#
loop_
_entity.id
_entity.type
_entity.pdbx_description
1 polymer ?
#
loop_
_entity_poly.entity_id
_entity_poly.type
_entity_poly.pdbx_seq_one_letter_code
_entity_poly.pdbx_strand_id
1 'polypeptide(L)'
;MSARTGAPRSRAPGPTREVELYAPVKAFLEARGYDVKGEIAGCDLVAVRVDEPPVIVELKLQFTLGLVLQGVDRLAIADTVYLAVPARAARRRGIRPLCRRLGLGLLAVHAPRPRVEVLVDPGPDRPRRDRRRSARLLGEHSRRRGDPTPGGATRRPIMTAYRQEALRLAVVLRDGSTTVAALRVAAEAPNAQPILARDVYGWFARVARGSYHLRSEGLAALDASEGEDA
;
A
#
# COMPACT_ATOMS: atom_id res chain seq x y z
N MET A 1 -28.33 -32.59 27.03
CA MET A 1 -27.83 -31.59 26.04
C MET A 1 -27.45 -30.35 26.83
N SER A 2 -26.18 -30.17 27.09
CA SER A 2 -25.65 -29.07 27.93
C SER A 2 -25.04 -28.00 27.04
N ALA A 3 -25.70 -26.85 26.90
CA ALA A 3 -25.24 -25.71 26.16
C ALA A 3 -24.08 -25.04 26.92
N ARG A 4 -22.86 -25.09 26.35
CA ARG A 4 -21.71 -24.32 26.84
C ARG A 4 -21.86 -22.89 26.34
N THR A 5 -22.36 -22.03 27.21
CA THR A 5 -22.37 -20.57 27.03
C THR A 5 -20.93 -20.07 27.20
N GLY A 6 -20.26 -19.84 26.10
CA GLY A 6 -18.94 -19.19 26.09
C GLY A 6 -19.09 -17.71 26.40
N ALA A 7 -18.77 -17.30 27.62
CA ALA A 7 -18.68 -15.90 27.99
C ALA A 7 -17.66 -15.17 27.12
N PRO A 8 -17.92 -13.94 26.66
CA PRO A 8 -16.94 -13.15 25.90
C PRO A 8 -15.73 -12.87 26.80
N ARG A 9 -14.55 -13.33 26.37
CA ARG A 9 -13.29 -13.02 27.05
C ARG A 9 -13.09 -11.52 27.06
N SER A 10 -13.32 -10.87 28.19
CA SER A 10 -12.97 -9.47 28.42
C SER A 10 -11.51 -9.27 28.08
N ARG A 11 -11.27 -8.51 27.04
CA ARG A 11 -9.91 -8.17 26.59
C ARG A 11 -9.40 -7.11 27.53
N ALA A 12 -8.44 -7.44 28.37
CA ALA A 12 -7.85 -6.50 29.31
C ALA A 12 -7.37 -5.24 28.56
N PRO A 13 -7.55 -4.05 29.14
CA PRO A 13 -7.13 -2.78 28.51
C PRO A 13 -5.63 -2.80 28.25
N GLY A 14 -5.24 -2.27 27.08
CA GLY A 14 -3.82 -2.08 26.73
C GLY A 14 -3.21 -0.94 27.54
N PRO A 15 -1.88 -0.69 27.36
CA PRO A 15 -1.20 0.42 28.03
C PRO A 15 -1.88 1.74 27.70
N THR A 16 -2.05 2.58 28.73
CA THR A 16 -2.72 3.88 28.67
C THR A 16 -1.72 5.05 28.77
N ARG A 17 -0.49 4.79 29.25
CA ARG A 17 0.60 5.75 29.36
C ARG A 17 1.89 5.19 28.75
N GLU A 18 2.73 6.04 28.17
CA GLU A 18 3.97 5.63 27.50
C GLU A 18 4.94 4.96 28.47
N VAL A 19 4.98 5.42 29.74
CA VAL A 19 5.79 4.81 30.79
C VAL A 19 5.50 3.33 31.03
N GLU A 20 4.31 2.87 30.70
CA GLU A 20 3.92 1.45 30.81
C GLU A 20 4.59 0.57 29.74
N LEU A 21 5.13 1.17 28.69
CA LEU A 21 5.92 0.47 27.66
C LEU A 21 7.37 0.29 28.09
N TYR A 22 7.87 1.15 28.98
CA TYR A 22 9.28 1.18 29.38
C TYR A 22 9.72 -0.13 30.05
N ALA A 23 9.05 -0.57 31.11
CA ALA A 23 9.45 -1.74 31.87
C ALA A 23 9.49 -3.03 31.03
N PRO A 24 8.50 -3.35 30.17
CA PRO A 24 8.58 -4.49 29.26
C PRO A 24 9.74 -4.42 28.26
N VAL A 25 9.99 -3.25 27.68
CA VAL A 25 11.07 -3.07 26.71
C VAL A 25 12.44 -3.14 27.39
N LYS A 26 12.58 -2.54 28.57
CA LYS A 26 13.79 -2.65 29.40
C LYS A 26 14.10 -4.12 29.71
N ALA A 27 13.16 -4.85 30.29
CA ALA A 27 13.34 -6.26 30.63
C ALA A 27 13.67 -7.13 29.39
N PHE A 28 13.08 -6.80 28.23
CA PHE A 28 13.36 -7.49 26.95
C PHE A 28 14.81 -7.30 26.50
N LEU A 29 15.40 -6.12 26.68
CA LEU A 29 16.77 -5.82 26.31
C LEU A 29 17.76 -6.32 27.36
N GLU A 30 17.46 -6.18 28.65
CA GLU A 30 18.26 -6.73 29.76
C GLU A 30 18.41 -8.26 29.65
N ALA A 31 17.32 -8.97 29.28
CA ALA A 31 17.38 -10.41 29.03
C ALA A 31 18.30 -10.79 27.86
N ARG A 32 18.75 -9.81 27.04
CA ARG A 32 19.72 -9.95 25.96
C ARG A 32 21.12 -9.46 26.32
N GLY A 33 21.36 -9.13 27.59
CA GLY A 33 22.64 -8.71 28.11
C GLY A 33 22.95 -7.22 27.93
N TYR A 34 21.96 -6.38 27.66
CA TYR A 34 22.15 -4.93 27.58
C TYR A 34 22.03 -4.28 28.98
N ASP A 35 22.88 -3.31 29.27
CA ASP A 35 22.64 -2.33 30.33
C ASP A 35 21.70 -1.24 29.80
N VAL A 36 20.55 -1.05 30.46
CA VAL A 36 19.44 -0.26 29.91
C VAL A 36 19.10 0.91 30.83
N LYS A 37 19.16 2.13 30.30
CA LYS A 37 18.79 3.36 30.99
C LYS A 37 17.75 4.17 30.21
N GLY A 38 16.86 4.84 30.95
CA GLY A 38 15.87 5.73 30.38
C GLY A 38 16.30 7.18 30.39
N GLU A 39 15.67 7.99 29.52
CA GLU A 39 15.83 9.45 29.48
C GLU A 39 17.29 9.90 29.30
N ILE A 40 18.04 9.25 28.41
CA ILE A 40 19.43 9.60 28.13
C ILE A 40 19.49 10.47 26.84
N ALA A 41 19.99 11.69 26.99
CA ALA A 41 20.19 12.65 25.90
C ALA A 41 18.90 12.87 25.04
N GLY A 42 17.74 12.88 25.69
CA GLY A 42 16.44 13.03 25.03
C GLY A 42 15.92 11.79 24.30
N CYS A 43 16.58 10.63 24.48
CA CYS A 43 16.06 9.33 24.02
C CYS A 43 15.26 8.67 25.16
N ASP A 44 14.10 8.11 24.87
CA ASP A 44 13.25 7.46 25.87
C ASP A 44 13.97 6.27 26.53
N LEU A 45 14.78 5.52 25.76
CA LEU A 45 15.56 4.39 26.26
C LEU A 45 16.83 4.20 25.43
N VAL A 46 17.96 4.03 26.15
CA VAL A 46 19.25 3.68 25.57
C VAL A 46 19.76 2.39 26.21
N ALA A 47 20.19 1.45 25.41
CA ALA A 47 20.74 0.18 25.83
C ALA A 47 22.14 -0.01 25.24
N VAL A 48 23.10 -0.38 26.10
CA VAL A 48 24.48 -0.61 25.71
C VAL A 48 24.93 -2.00 26.10
N ARG A 49 25.83 -2.56 25.31
CA ARG A 49 26.53 -3.82 25.59
C ARG A 49 27.98 -3.63 25.18
N VAL A 50 28.89 -4.31 25.90
CA VAL A 50 30.33 -4.19 25.64
C VAL A 50 30.63 -4.54 24.18
N ASP A 51 31.46 -3.72 23.54
CA ASP A 51 31.92 -3.86 22.17
C ASP A 51 30.83 -3.81 21.08
N GLU A 52 29.62 -3.31 21.41
CA GLU A 52 28.53 -3.14 20.44
C GLU A 52 28.07 -1.67 20.36
N PRO A 53 27.60 -1.23 19.19
CA PRO A 53 26.93 0.05 19.05
C PRO A 53 25.70 0.15 19.96
N PRO A 54 25.36 1.36 20.45
CA PRO A 54 24.19 1.54 21.30
C PRO A 54 22.90 1.24 20.55
N VAL A 55 21.93 0.71 21.26
CA VAL A 55 20.55 0.54 20.81
C VAL A 55 19.70 1.65 21.40
N ILE A 56 18.98 2.38 20.55
CA ILE A 56 18.02 3.41 20.98
C ILE A 56 16.61 2.90 20.74
N VAL A 57 15.71 3.15 21.69
CA VAL A 57 14.29 2.84 21.56
C VAL A 57 13.46 4.06 21.92
N GLU A 58 12.59 4.49 20.99
CA GLU A 58 11.57 5.51 21.22
C GLU A 58 10.23 4.84 21.51
N LEU A 59 9.53 5.32 22.53
CA LEU A 59 8.31 4.72 23.08
C LEU A 59 7.10 5.62 22.76
N LYS A 60 6.02 5.05 22.22
CA LYS A 60 4.78 5.80 21.95
C LYS A 60 3.55 4.91 22.07
N LEU A 61 2.45 5.43 22.60
CA LEU A 61 1.17 4.69 22.63
C LEU A 61 0.57 4.49 21.23
N GLN A 62 0.91 5.36 20.30
CA GLN A 62 0.43 5.28 18.92
C GLN A 62 1.57 5.44 17.93
N PHE A 63 1.47 4.77 16.81
CA PHE A 63 2.41 4.96 15.71
C PHE A 63 2.04 6.26 14.96
N THR A 64 2.78 7.32 15.21
CA THR A 64 2.58 8.66 14.66
C THR A 64 3.76 9.07 13.77
N LEU A 65 3.57 10.08 12.92
CA LEU A 65 4.66 10.68 12.14
C LEU A 65 5.74 11.25 13.07
N GLY A 66 5.37 11.86 14.21
CA GLY A 66 6.31 12.37 15.21
C GLY A 66 7.26 11.28 15.73
N LEU A 67 6.72 10.09 16.06
CA LEU A 67 7.55 8.95 16.47
C LEU A 67 8.52 8.51 15.34
N VAL A 68 8.05 8.51 14.09
CA VAL A 68 8.91 8.15 12.94
C VAL A 68 10.04 9.16 12.77
N LEU A 69 9.75 10.46 12.89
CA LEU A 69 10.77 11.51 12.81
C LEU A 69 11.79 11.39 13.94
N GLN A 70 11.34 11.17 15.18
CA GLN A 70 12.27 10.89 16.31
C GLN A 70 13.18 9.71 15.97
N GLY A 71 12.64 8.58 15.49
CA GLY A 71 13.47 7.43 15.11
C GLY A 71 14.47 7.73 14.01
N VAL A 72 14.07 8.48 12.97
CA VAL A 72 14.99 8.89 11.89
C VAL A 72 16.09 9.80 12.41
N ASP A 73 15.77 10.74 13.29
CA ASP A 73 16.79 11.63 13.91
C ASP A 73 17.80 10.82 14.75
N ARG A 74 17.36 9.75 15.43
CA ARG A 74 18.27 8.87 16.19
C ARG A 74 19.23 8.08 15.30
N LEU A 75 18.88 7.81 14.03
CA LEU A 75 19.81 7.17 13.08
C LEU A 75 21.06 8.01 12.79
N ALA A 76 21.06 9.30 13.13
CA ALA A 76 22.26 10.14 13.06
C ALA A 76 23.30 9.82 14.17
N ILE A 77 22.88 9.13 15.25
CA ILE A 77 23.72 8.86 16.42
C ILE A 77 23.81 7.37 16.80
N ALA A 78 23.00 6.50 16.20
CA ALA A 78 23.06 5.06 16.41
C ALA A 78 22.56 4.30 15.18
N ASP A 79 23.23 3.18 14.86
CA ASP A 79 22.82 2.30 13.74
C ASP A 79 21.61 1.43 14.07
N THR A 80 21.32 1.22 15.34
CA THR A 80 20.26 0.36 15.85
C THR A 80 19.20 1.17 16.59
N VAL A 81 18.14 1.52 15.86
CA VAL A 81 17.02 2.31 16.40
C VAL A 81 15.72 1.56 16.26
N TYR A 82 15.00 1.39 17.36
CA TYR A 82 13.68 0.77 17.41
C TYR A 82 12.60 1.79 17.77
N LEU A 83 11.43 1.61 17.18
CA LEU A 83 10.18 2.23 17.62
C LEU A 83 9.35 1.20 18.37
N ALA A 84 8.99 1.46 19.61
CA ALA A 84 8.19 0.55 20.42
C ALA A 84 6.79 1.13 20.67
N VAL A 85 5.80 0.37 20.27
CA VAL A 85 4.39 0.75 20.42
C VAL A 85 3.56 -0.47 20.88
N PRO A 86 2.33 -0.26 21.42
CA PRO A 86 1.44 -1.36 21.73
C PRO A 86 1.20 -2.26 20.49
N ALA A 87 1.11 -3.56 20.69
CA ALA A 87 0.99 -4.55 19.62
C ALA A 87 -0.15 -4.25 18.63
N ARG A 88 -1.27 -3.67 19.10
CA ARG A 88 -2.37 -3.25 18.24
C ARG A 88 -1.95 -2.13 17.29
N ALA A 89 -1.18 -1.17 17.77
CA ALA A 89 -0.67 -0.06 16.95
C ALA A 89 0.38 -0.58 15.95
N ALA A 90 1.34 -1.42 16.38
CA ALA A 90 2.41 -1.96 15.55
C ALA A 90 1.91 -2.80 14.36
N ARG A 91 0.74 -3.42 14.48
CA ARG A 91 0.16 -4.31 13.45
C ARG A 91 -0.71 -3.61 12.41
N ARG A 92 -0.86 -2.29 12.47
CA ARG A 92 -1.61 -1.54 11.44
C ARG A 92 -0.90 -1.64 10.08
N ARG A 93 -1.74 -1.67 9.04
CA ARG A 93 -1.25 -1.81 7.65
C ARG A 93 -0.25 -0.70 7.30
N GLY A 94 0.84 -1.06 6.64
CA GLY A 94 1.85 -0.12 6.15
C GLY A 94 2.98 0.19 7.13
N ILE A 95 2.83 -0.03 8.45
CA ILE A 95 3.84 0.33 9.46
C ILE A 95 5.13 -0.49 9.28
N ARG A 96 5.04 -1.82 9.19
CA ARG A 96 6.22 -2.68 8.99
C ARG A 96 7.02 -2.34 7.72
N PRO A 97 6.38 -2.21 6.53
CA PRO A 97 7.09 -1.76 5.32
C PRO A 97 7.71 -0.38 5.46
N LEU A 98 7.07 0.55 6.18
CA LEU A 98 7.60 1.89 6.42
C LEU A 98 8.87 1.81 7.28
N CYS A 99 8.83 1.13 8.44
CA CYS A 99 9.99 0.96 9.30
C CYS A 99 11.18 0.35 8.54
N ARG A 100 10.96 -0.74 7.79
CA ARG A 100 12.01 -1.34 6.96
C ARG A 100 12.64 -0.34 5.98
N ARG A 101 11.82 0.42 5.23
CA ARG A 101 12.31 1.40 4.25
C ARG A 101 13.11 2.53 4.86
N LEU A 102 12.88 2.82 6.13
CA LEU A 102 13.61 3.85 6.87
C LEU A 102 14.80 3.28 7.66
N GLY A 103 15.02 1.96 7.63
CA GLY A 103 16.06 1.32 8.42
C GLY A 103 15.73 1.19 9.91
N LEU A 104 14.49 1.48 10.30
CA LEU A 104 14.03 1.46 11.69
C LEU A 104 13.52 0.08 12.09
N GLY A 105 13.84 -0.35 13.30
CA GLY A 105 13.22 -1.50 13.95
C GLY A 105 11.81 -1.18 14.48
N LEU A 106 11.03 -2.23 14.71
CA LEU A 106 9.68 -2.11 15.28
C LEU A 106 9.46 -3.17 16.35
N LEU A 107 9.20 -2.73 17.56
CA LEU A 107 8.81 -3.55 18.70
C LEU A 107 7.31 -3.44 18.95
N ALA A 108 6.66 -4.58 19.12
CA ALA A 108 5.27 -4.67 19.54
C ALA A 108 5.21 -5.05 21.03
N VAL A 109 4.67 -4.17 21.86
CA VAL A 109 4.49 -4.41 23.29
C VAL A 109 3.09 -4.95 23.55
N HIS A 110 3.00 -6.14 24.14
CA HIS A 110 1.75 -6.79 24.48
C HIS A 110 1.32 -6.49 25.93
N ALA A 111 0.03 -6.36 26.13
CA ALA A 111 -0.62 -6.27 27.44
C ALA A 111 -1.83 -7.24 27.47
N PRO A 112 -2.23 -7.75 28.63
CA PRO A 112 -1.77 -7.48 30.01
C PRO A 112 -0.52 -8.26 30.40
N ARG A 113 -0.14 -9.30 29.64
CA ARG A 113 1.12 -10.03 29.89
C ARG A 113 2.25 -9.30 29.20
N PRO A 114 3.18 -8.65 29.94
CA PRO A 114 4.26 -7.88 29.36
C PRO A 114 5.17 -8.80 28.53
N ARG A 115 5.02 -8.71 27.21
CA ARG A 115 5.84 -9.43 26.23
C ARG A 115 6.17 -8.47 25.08
N VAL A 116 7.42 -8.42 24.69
CA VAL A 116 7.89 -7.67 23.53
C VAL A 116 8.15 -8.63 22.37
N GLU A 117 7.64 -8.29 21.20
CA GLU A 117 7.85 -9.01 19.94
C GLU A 117 8.56 -8.09 18.95
N VAL A 118 9.67 -8.56 18.38
CA VAL A 118 10.34 -7.86 17.27
C VAL A 118 9.57 -8.12 15.98
N LEU A 119 9.00 -7.08 15.40
CA LEU A 119 8.25 -7.16 14.13
C LEU A 119 9.12 -6.79 12.94
N VAL A 120 10.11 -5.93 13.15
CA VAL A 120 11.10 -5.50 12.16
C VAL A 120 12.42 -5.29 12.91
N ASP A 121 13.50 -5.86 12.41
CA ASP A 121 14.83 -5.53 12.85
C ASP A 121 15.34 -4.29 12.10
N PRO A 122 16.13 -3.40 12.76
CA PRO A 122 16.78 -2.27 12.10
C PRO A 122 17.77 -2.75 11.04
N GLY A 123 17.93 -1.96 9.99
CA GLY A 123 18.92 -2.28 8.97
C GLY A 123 18.64 -1.57 7.64
N PRO A 124 19.63 -1.46 6.78
CA PRO A 124 19.48 -0.80 5.50
C PRO A 124 18.59 -1.64 4.57
N ASP A 125 17.35 -1.19 4.35
CA ASP A 125 16.47 -1.76 3.32
C ASP A 125 16.37 -0.79 2.15
N ARG A 126 16.86 -1.22 0.99
CA ARG A 126 16.67 -0.49 -0.27
C ARG A 126 15.59 -1.21 -1.08
N PRO A 127 14.41 -0.60 -1.26
CA PRO A 127 13.35 -1.22 -2.06
C PRO A 127 13.86 -1.50 -3.47
N ARG A 128 13.74 -2.73 -3.92
CA ARG A 128 14.06 -3.10 -5.30
C ARG A 128 13.10 -2.40 -6.25
N ARG A 129 13.66 -1.82 -7.32
CA ARG A 129 12.87 -1.21 -8.38
C ARG A 129 12.02 -2.28 -9.07
N ASP A 130 10.70 -2.13 -9.02
CA ASP A 130 9.76 -2.99 -9.75
C ASP A 130 9.72 -2.58 -11.23
N ARG A 131 10.55 -3.26 -12.03
CA ARG A 131 10.68 -2.99 -13.47
C ARG A 131 9.36 -3.20 -14.22
N ARG A 132 8.52 -4.17 -13.78
CA ARG A 132 7.22 -4.45 -14.42
C ARG A 132 6.22 -3.31 -14.16
N ARG A 133 6.16 -2.81 -12.92
CA ARG A 133 5.32 -1.66 -12.59
C ARG A 133 5.79 -0.41 -13.31
N SER A 134 7.11 -0.18 -13.38
CA SER A 134 7.68 0.94 -14.12
C SER A 134 7.35 0.87 -15.62
N ALA A 135 7.53 -0.29 -16.25
CA ALA A 135 7.19 -0.47 -17.66
C ALA A 135 5.67 -0.29 -17.92
N ARG A 136 4.81 -0.78 -17.02
CA ARG A 136 3.36 -0.58 -17.12
C ARG A 136 2.98 0.89 -17.02
N LEU A 137 3.59 1.64 -16.08
CA LEU A 137 3.37 3.08 -15.92
C LEU A 137 3.77 3.83 -17.18
N LEU A 138 4.96 3.59 -17.69
CA LEU A 138 5.45 4.23 -18.93
C LEU A 138 4.58 3.84 -20.13
N GLY A 139 4.19 2.57 -20.25
CA GLY A 139 3.31 2.09 -21.30
C GLY A 139 1.90 2.70 -21.23
N GLU A 140 1.36 2.94 -20.05
CA GLU A 140 0.09 3.67 -19.88
C GLU A 140 0.26 5.14 -20.31
N HIS A 141 1.31 5.80 -19.83
CA HIS A 141 1.61 7.20 -20.17
C HIS A 141 1.77 7.40 -21.68
N SER A 142 2.57 6.57 -22.34
CA SER A 142 2.86 6.72 -23.78
C SER A 142 1.66 6.45 -24.69
N ARG A 143 0.71 5.62 -24.26
CA ARG A 143 -0.50 5.29 -25.04
C ARG A 143 -1.68 6.21 -24.77
N ARG A 144 -1.66 6.92 -23.62
CA ARG A 144 -2.75 7.84 -23.29
C ARG A 144 -2.65 9.07 -24.20
N ARG A 145 -3.77 9.46 -24.82
CA ARG A 145 -3.88 10.66 -25.64
C ARG A 145 -4.38 11.81 -24.78
N GLY A 146 -3.63 12.91 -24.75
CA GLY A 146 -3.93 14.07 -23.92
C GLY A 146 -3.91 13.79 -22.43
N ASP A 147 -4.47 14.69 -21.64
CA ASP A 147 -4.63 14.58 -20.18
C ASP A 147 -6.09 14.79 -19.76
N PRO A 148 -6.99 13.83 -20.09
CA PRO A 148 -8.42 13.99 -19.90
C PRO A 148 -8.87 13.85 -18.43
N THR A 149 -7.98 13.39 -17.53
CA THR A 149 -8.32 13.23 -16.12
C THR A 149 -7.28 13.91 -15.23
N PRO A 150 -7.60 15.09 -14.66
CA PRO A 150 -6.69 15.80 -13.76
C PRO A 150 -6.25 14.92 -12.58
N GLY A 151 -4.97 15.07 -12.18
CA GLY A 151 -4.44 14.37 -11.02
C GLY A 151 -5.23 14.70 -9.76
N GLY A 152 -5.47 13.69 -8.90
CA GLY A 152 -6.26 13.85 -7.68
C GLY A 152 -7.79 13.77 -7.88
N ALA A 153 -8.28 13.59 -9.11
CA ALA A 153 -9.70 13.39 -9.36
C ALA A 153 -10.23 12.17 -8.58
N THR A 154 -11.35 12.37 -7.89
CA THR A 154 -12.05 11.32 -7.13
C THR A 154 -13.51 11.23 -7.58
N ARG A 155 -14.10 10.04 -7.45
CA ARG A 155 -15.52 9.78 -7.77
C ARG A 155 -15.90 9.92 -9.25
N ARG A 156 -14.92 10.02 -10.15
CA ARG A 156 -15.13 9.96 -11.61
C ARG A 156 -14.38 8.77 -12.21
N PRO A 157 -14.91 8.14 -13.27
CA PRO A 157 -14.19 7.12 -14.01
C PRO A 157 -12.89 7.71 -14.60
N ILE A 158 -11.78 7.04 -14.35
CA ILE A 158 -10.48 7.48 -14.90
C ILE A 158 -10.42 7.12 -16.38
N MET A 159 -10.08 8.09 -17.23
CA MET A 159 -9.87 7.88 -18.66
C MET A 159 -8.47 7.28 -18.89
N THR A 160 -8.38 5.95 -18.84
CA THR A 160 -7.14 5.22 -19.11
C THR A 160 -6.89 5.06 -20.61
N ALA A 161 -5.64 4.75 -20.98
CA ALA A 161 -5.31 4.41 -22.38
C ALA A 161 -6.17 3.25 -22.92
N TYR A 162 -6.46 2.24 -22.06
CA TYR A 162 -7.37 1.15 -22.40
C TYR A 162 -8.79 1.65 -22.69
N ARG A 163 -9.33 2.56 -21.85
CA ARG A 163 -10.68 3.13 -22.06
C ARG A 163 -10.73 3.97 -23.33
N GLN A 164 -9.70 4.78 -23.60
CA GLN A 164 -9.61 5.55 -24.84
C GLN A 164 -9.55 4.66 -26.09
N GLU A 165 -8.77 3.59 -26.06
CA GLU A 165 -8.73 2.62 -27.16
C GLU A 165 -10.09 1.92 -27.32
N ALA A 166 -10.76 1.52 -26.23
CA ALA A 166 -12.07 0.90 -26.27
C ALA A 166 -13.14 1.84 -26.83
N LEU A 167 -13.13 3.13 -26.47
CA LEU A 167 -14.05 4.12 -27.04
C LEU A 167 -13.82 4.31 -28.54
N ARG A 168 -12.57 4.39 -29.00
CA ARG A 168 -12.30 4.48 -30.46
C ARG A 168 -12.77 3.25 -31.22
N LEU A 169 -12.61 2.06 -30.64
CA LEU A 169 -13.17 0.83 -31.21
C LEU A 169 -14.71 0.87 -31.25
N ALA A 170 -15.34 1.40 -30.22
CA ALA A 170 -16.79 1.56 -30.15
C ALA A 170 -17.29 2.55 -31.20
N VAL A 171 -16.60 3.67 -31.44
CA VAL A 171 -16.93 4.63 -32.52
C VAL A 171 -16.96 3.93 -33.88
N VAL A 172 -15.93 3.14 -34.22
CA VAL A 172 -15.85 2.45 -35.50
C VAL A 172 -16.93 1.34 -35.63
N LEU A 173 -17.29 0.71 -34.49
CA LEU A 173 -18.32 -0.34 -34.47
C LEU A 173 -19.76 0.20 -34.40
N ARG A 174 -19.96 1.50 -34.16
CA ARG A 174 -21.30 2.11 -34.11
C ARG A 174 -22.08 1.88 -35.40
N ASP A 175 -21.41 1.95 -36.53
CA ASP A 175 -22.01 1.84 -37.85
C ASP A 175 -22.10 0.40 -38.37
N GLY A 176 -21.73 -0.59 -37.59
CA GLY A 176 -21.88 -2.01 -37.91
C GLY A 176 -20.73 -2.91 -37.49
N SER A 177 -20.88 -4.20 -37.82
CA SER A 177 -19.89 -5.22 -37.49
C SER A 177 -18.68 -5.16 -38.42
N THR A 178 -17.47 -5.34 -37.89
CA THR A 178 -16.27 -5.41 -38.72
C THR A 178 -15.20 -6.33 -38.10
N THR A 179 -14.14 -6.59 -38.87
CA THR A 179 -13.06 -7.49 -38.45
C THR A 179 -12.07 -6.78 -37.52
N VAL A 180 -11.40 -7.55 -36.65
CA VAL A 180 -10.35 -7.03 -35.76
C VAL A 180 -9.23 -6.33 -36.54
N ALA A 181 -8.88 -6.84 -37.73
CA ALA A 181 -7.85 -6.22 -38.54
C ALA A 181 -8.25 -4.83 -39.05
N ALA A 182 -9.48 -4.66 -39.51
CA ALA A 182 -10.03 -3.38 -39.94
C ALA A 182 -10.16 -2.41 -38.74
N LEU A 183 -10.69 -2.89 -37.61
CA LEU A 183 -10.80 -2.08 -36.36
C LEU A 183 -9.46 -1.56 -35.86
N ARG A 184 -8.42 -2.40 -35.91
CA ARG A 184 -7.08 -2.03 -35.48
C ARG A 184 -6.53 -0.81 -36.23
N VAL A 185 -6.82 -0.74 -37.53
CA VAL A 185 -6.38 0.37 -38.40
C VAL A 185 -7.29 1.58 -38.21
N ALA A 186 -8.62 1.39 -38.39
CA ALA A 186 -9.59 2.49 -38.39
C ALA A 186 -9.67 3.21 -37.04
N ALA A 187 -9.59 2.49 -35.92
CA ALA A 187 -9.61 3.06 -34.56
C ALA A 187 -8.21 3.45 -34.04
N GLU A 188 -7.15 3.26 -34.83
CA GLU A 188 -5.75 3.42 -34.36
C GLU A 188 -5.53 2.74 -33.00
N ALA A 189 -6.02 1.50 -32.85
CA ALA A 189 -6.03 0.74 -31.61
C ALA A 189 -5.14 -0.50 -31.74
N PRO A 190 -3.85 -0.41 -31.44
CA PRO A 190 -2.91 -1.55 -31.56
C PRO A 190 -3.31 -2.74 -30.69
N ASN A 191 -4.03 -2.49 -29.57
CA ASN A 191 -4.52 -3.50 -28.66
C ASN A 191 -5.99 -3.91 -28.93
N ALA A 192 -6.52 -3.69 -30.12
CA ALA A 192 -7.92 -4.02 -30.46
C ALA A 192 -8.30 -5.45 -30.09
N GLN A 193 -7.52 -6.47 -30.49
CA GLN A 193 -7.84 -7.87 -30.19
C GLN A 193 -7.96 -8.19 -28.70
N PRO A 194 -6.99 -7.89 -27.80
CA PRO A 194 -7.15 -8.14 -26.37
C PRO A 194 -8.26 -7.29 -25.74
N ILE A 195 -8.56 -6.09 -26.24
CA ILE A 195 -9.65 -5.26 -25.73
C ILE A 195 -10.99 -5.90 -26.03
N LEU A 196 -11.22 -6.27 -27.28
CA LEU A 196 -12.45 -6.92 -27.75
C LEU A 196 -12.67 -8.30 -27.12
N ALA A 197 -11.58 -9.08 -26.97
CA ALA A 197 -11.67 -10.43 -26.41
C ALA A 197 -11.92 -10.43 -24.90
N ARG A 198 -11.37 -9.46 -24.15
CA ARG A 198 -11.57 -9.35 -22.70
C ARG A 198 -12.85 -8.64 -22.32
N ASP A 199 -13.28 -7.71 -23.17
CA ASP A 199 -14.50 -6.91 -23.01
C ASP A 199 -14.78 -6.46 -21.57
N VAL A 200 -13.79 -5.82 -20.95
CA VAL A 200 -13.83 -5.41 -19.53
C VAL A 200 -15.05 -4.57 -19.19
N TYR A 201 -15.59 -3.85 -20.17
CA TYR A 201 -16.74 -2.96 -19.98
C TYR A 201 -18.06 -3.56 -20.44
N GLY A 202 -18.06 -4.73 -21.06
CA GLY A 202 -19.27 -5.35 -21.62
C GLY A 202 -19.82 -4.65 -22.88
N TRP A 203 -18.98 -3.92 -23.62
CA TRP A 203 -19.39 -3.10 -24.76
C TRP A 203 -19.45 -3.85 -26.08
N PHE A 204 -18.76 -4.98 -26.20
CA PHE A 204 -18.55 -5.67 -27.46
C PHE A 204 -19.14 -7.08 -27.43
N ALA A 205 -19.71 -7.53 -28.55
CA ALA A 205 -20.10 -8.91 -28.72
C ALA A 205 -19.45 -9.51 -29.96
N ARG A 206 -18.98 -10.73 -29.82
CA ARG A 206 -18.40 -11.48 -30.92
C ARG A 206 -19.51 -12.10 -31.75
N VAL A 207 -19.58 -11.77 -33.03
CA VAL A 207 -20.59 -12.30 -33.97
C VAL A 207 -20.04 -13.46 -34.79
N ALA A 208 -18.73 -13.45 -35.13
CA ALA A 208 -18.04 -14.51 -35.82
C ALA A 208 -16.58 -14.56 -35.43
N ARG A 209 -15.80 -15.51 -35.94
CA ARG A 209 -14.35 -15.57 -35.68
C ARG A 209 -13.66 -14.29 -36.15
N GLY A 210 -13.17 -13.47 -35.20
CA GLY A 210 -12.48 -12.24 -35.50
C GLY A 210 -13.39 -11.07 -35.92
N SER A 211 -14.71 -11.18 -35.77
CA SER A 211 -15.68 -10.12 -36.05
C SER A 211 -16.48 -9.79 -34.81
N TYR A 212 -16.72 -8.50 -34.59
CA TYR A 212 -17.39 -7.97 -33.42
C TYR A 212 -18.42 -6.92 -33.81
N HIS A 213 -19.41 -6.70 -32.91
CA HIS A 213 -20.35 -5.58 -32.98
C HIS A 213 -20.43 -4.87 -31.62
N LEU A 214 -20.94 -3.65 -31.64
CA LEU A 214 -21.16 -2.84 -30.45
C LEU A 214 -22.48 -3.22 -29.77
N ARG A 215 -22.48 -3.37 -28.45
CA ARG A 215 -23.69 -3.57 -27.63
C ARG A 215 -24.32 -2.23 -27.23
N SER A 216 -25.53 -2.27 -26.69
CA SER A 216 -26.23 -1.12 -26.13
C SER A 216 -25.43 -0.38 -25.07
N GLU A 217 -24.71 -1.11 -24.20
CA GLU A 217 -23.84 -0.55 -23.18
C GLU A 217 -22.67 0.26 -23.75
N GLY A 218 -22.17 -0.18 -24.91
CA GLY A 218 -21.12 0.52 -25.66
C GLY A 218 -21.64 1.79 -26.32
N LEU A 219 -22.87 1.76 -26.87
CA LEU A 219 -23.53 2.96 -27.39
C LEU A 219 -23.76 4.00 -26.28
N ALA A 220 -24.31 3.59 -25.14
CA ALA A 220 -24.53 4.47 -24.00
C ALA A 220 -23.21 5.08 -23.48
N ALA A 221 -22.10 4.33 -23.53
CA ALA A 221 -20.80 4.85 -23.13
C ALA A 221 -20.23 5.89 -24.10
N LEU A 222 -20.53 5.77 -25.41
CA LEU A 222 -20.19 6.79 -26.41
C LEU A 222 -20.98 8.07 -26.19
N ASP A 223 -22.31 7.98 -26.02
CA ASP A 223 -23.16 9.14 -25.76
C ASP A 223 -22.72 9.90 -24.50
N ALA A 224 -22.36 9.16 -23.43
CA ALA A 224 -21.84 9.77 -22.21
C ALA A 224 -20.48 10.45 -22.42
N SER A 225 -19.60 9.91 -23.27
CA SER A 225 -18.29 10.51 -23.55
C SER A 225 -18.38 11.76 -24.44
N GLU A 226 -19.31 11.79 -25.38
CA GLU A 226 -19.56 12.96 -26.25
C GLU A 226 -20.19 14.14 -25.46
N GLY A 227 -20.98 13.85 -24.42
CA GLY A 227 -21.57 14.86 -23.55
C GLY A 227 -20.60 15.46 -22.49
N GLU A 228 -19.46 14.83 -22.24
CA GLU A 228 -18.42 15.38 -21.34
C GLU A 228 -17.45 16.35 -22.06
N ASP A 229 -17.39 16.30 -23.39
CA ASP A 229 -16.51 17.15 -24.22
C ASP A 229 -17.24 18.41 -24.76
N ALA A 230 -18.54 18.55 -24.53
CA ALA A 230 -19.39 19.69 -24.92
C ALA A 230 -19.59 20.67 -23.77
#